data_dd468c8c42bf7e1532dcf61daa91307b
#
_entry.id   dd468c8c42bf7e1532dcf61daa91307b
#
_cell.length_a   1.000
_cell.length_b   1.000
_cell.length_c   1.000
_cell.angle_alpha   90.00
_cell.angle_beta   90.00
_cell.angle_gamma   90.00
#
_symmetry.space_group_name_H-M   'P 1'
#
loop_
_entity.id
_entity.type
_entity.pdbx_description
1 polymer ?
#
loop_
_entity_poly.entity_id
_entity_poly.type
_entity_poly.pdbx_seq_one_letter_code
_entity_poly.pdbx_strand_id
1 'polypeptide(L)'
;MTTPSAAPRRSFAASNSREGFKNYYGEIFTDTRIDRLYIIKGGPGTGKSRFIGDVATEAVRLGWYAGYYACSSDPGSLDGVILTHPRHGCIAIADATPPHIMEPMLPGVRDVIVNLGDFWDRERLAKYAGRIRTLMGYKQACFDRAYAYLGAAGKMLTARDSLIAPCVDGDKVTRLAVKLSRLYPK
;
A
#
# COMPACT_ATOMS: atom_id res chain seq x y z
N MET A 1 -8.15 -26.15 -19.93
CA MET A 1 -7.18 -25.12 -20.26
C MET A 1 -6.68 -24.54 -18.96
N THR A 2 -5.49 -24.90 -18.52
CA THR A 2 -4.84 -24.35 -17.34
C THR A 2 -4.38 -22.94 -17.68
N THR A 3 -5.06 -21.93 -17.13
CA THR A 3 -4.61 -20.54 -17.21
C THR A 3 -3.21 -20.48 -16.58
N PRO A 4 -2.22 -19.81 -17.19
CA PRO A 4 -0.89 -19.73 -16.61
C PRO A 4 -1.02 -19.08 -15.23
N SER A 5 -0.48 -19.76 -14.22
CA SER A 5 -0.33 -19.22 -12.88
C SER A 5 0.55 -17.97 -12.98
N ALA A 6 -0.06 -16.80 -13.15
CA ALA A 6 0.69 -15.56 -13.05
C ALA A 6 1.25 -15.47 -11.63
N ALA A 7 2.56 -15.28 -11.50
CA ALA A 7 3.20 -15.10 -10.22
C ALA A 7 2.49 -13.97 -9.44
N PRO A 8 2.28 -14.11 -8.12
CA PRO A 8 1.59 -13.12 -7.34
C PRO A 8 2.32 -11.77 -7.46
N ARG A 9 1.58 -10.73 -7.86
CA ARG A 9 2.14 -9.38 -7.95
C ARG A 9 2.20 -8.78 -6.55
N ARG A 10 3.38 -8.24 -6.19
CA ARG A 10 3.56 -7.49 -4.95
C ARG A 10 3.96 -6.06 -5.29
N SER A 11 3.27 -5.09 -4.71
CA SER A 11 3.41 -3.66 -4.98
C SER A 11 3.30 -2.87 -3.68
N PHE A 12 3.51 -1.57 -3.75
CA PHE A 12 3.27 -0.63 -2.66
C PHE A 12 2.14 0.32 -3.06
N ALA A 13 1.16 0.50 -2.18
CA ALA A 13 0.08 1.48 -2.37
C ALA A 13 0.42 2.84 -1.76
N ALA A 14 1.52 2.92 -1.02
CA ALA A 14 2.04 4.15 -0.43
C ALA A 14 3.57 4.15 -0.46
N SER A 15 4.18 5.32 -0.27
CA SER A 15 5.63 5.49 -0.24
C SER A 15 6.05 6.54 0.78
N ASN A 16 7.14 6.25 1.48
CA ASN A 16 7.88 7.26 2.25
C ASN A 16 8.81 8.01 1.29
N SER A 17 8.60 9.30 1.11
CA SER A 17 9.30 10.11 0.12
C SER A 17 9.94 11.36 0.74
N ARG A 18 10.75 12.09 -0.06
CA ARG A 18 11.30 13.39 0.31
C ARG A 18 10.22 14.46 0.58
N GLU A 19 8.99 14.24 0.13
CA GLU A 19 7.85 15.12 0.33
C GLU A 19 6.92 14.61 1.44
N GLY A 20 7.38 13.65 2.24
CA GLY A 20 6.61 12.97 3.27
C GLY A 20 5.97 11.67 2.78
N PHE A 21 4.93 11.26 3.48
CA PHE A 21 4.16 10.07 3.12
C PHE A 21 3.24 10.36 1.93
N LYS A 22 3.39 9.59 0.86
CA LYS A 22 2.53 9.63 -0.33
C LYS A 22 1.64 8.40 -0.35
N ASN A 23 0.35 8.61 -0.55
CA ASN A 23 -0.68 7.58 -0.45
C ASN A 23 -1.51 7.54 -1.73
N TYR A 24 -1.60 6.38 -2.34
CA TYR A 24 -2.35 6.11 -3.58
C TYR A 24 -3.54 5.15 -3.35
N TYR A 25 -3.97 5.01 -2.10
CA TYR A 25 -5.08 4.11 -1.75
C TYR A 25 -6.39 4.51 -2.43
N GLY A 26 -6.63 5.83 -2.52
CA GLY A 26 -7.79 6.36 -3.21
C GLY A 26 -7.88 5.87 -4.66
N GLU A 27 -6.79 5.96 -5.41
CA GLU A 27 -6.76 5.58 -6.81
C GLU A 27 -6.81 4.06 -7.01
N ILE A 28 -6.21 3.29 -6.08
CA ILE A 28 -6.10 1.83 -6.18
C ILE A 28 -7.39 1.14 -5.74
N PHE A 29 -7.93 1.50 -4.58
CA PHE A 29 -9.03 0.79 -3.95
C PHE A 29 -10.42 1.38 -4.25
N THR A 30 -10.49 2.54 -4.93
CA THR A 30 -11.77 3.09 -5.43
C THR A 30 -12.03 2.72 -6.90
N ASP A 31 -11.17 1.93 -7.53
CA ASP A 31 -11.36 1.46 -8.90
C ASP A 31 -12.76 0.84 -9.08
N THR A 32 -13.45 1.27 -10.13
CA THR A 32 -14.83 0.84 -10.44
C THR A 32 -14.94 -0.64 -10.79
N ARG A 33 -13.82 -1.30 -11.09
CA ARG A 33 -13.76 -2.75 -11.32
C ARG A 33 -13.84 -3.58 -10.03
N ILE A 34 -13.73 -2.93 -8.85
CA ILE A 34 -13.85 -3.60 -7.56
C ILE A 34 -15.33 -3.70 -7.19
N ASP A 35 -15.86 -4.91 -7.16
CA ASP A 35 -17.26 -5.20 -6.83
C ASP A 35 -17.53 -5.07 -5.33
N ARG A 36 -16.53 -5.42 -4.50
CA ARG A 36 -16.63 -5.36 -3.04
C ARG A 36 -15.31 -4.90 -2.43
N LEU A 37 -15.37 -3.91 -1.54
CA LEU A 37 -14.23 -3.38 -0.80
C LEU A 37 -14.43 -3.60 0.70
N TYR A 38 -13.52 -4.32 1.34
CA TYR A 38 -13.45 -4.46 2.80
C TYR A 38 -12.43 -3.47 3.36
N ILE A 39 -12.93 -2.52 4.12
CA ILE A 39 -12.16 -1.44 4.75
C ILE A 39 -11.84 -1.87 6.18
N ILE A 40 -10.58 -2.25 6.42
CA ILE A 40 -10.15 -2.76 7.72
C ILE A 40 -9.79 -1.60 8.63
N LYS A 41 -10.48 -1.51 9.75
CA LYS A 41 -10.18 -0.60 10.84
C LYS A 41 -9.61 -1.38 12.04
N GLY A 42 -8.79 -0.73 12.85
CA GLY A 42 -8.20 -1.30 14.05
C GLY A 42 -6.85 -0.67 14.35
N GLY A 43 -6.50 -0.56 15.63
CA GLY A 43 -5.23 0.03 16.06
C GLY A 43 -4.01 -0.83 15.70
N PRO A 44 -2.80 -0.37 16.04
CA PRO A 44 -1.59 -1.17 15.90
C PRO A 44 -1.71 -2.49 16.67
N GLY A 45 -1.20 -3.58 16.09
CA GLY A 45 -1.19 -4.89 16.74
C GLY A 45 -2.52 -5.66 16.73
N THR A 46 -3.58 -5.18 16.05
CA THR A 46 -4.86 -5.91 15.91
C THR A 46 -4.81 -7.09 14.94
N GLY A 47 -3.66 -7.35 14.30
CA GLY A 47 -3.52 -8.46 13.37
C GLY A 47 -4.02 -8.18 11.94
N LYS A 48 -4.22 -6.91 11.54
CA LYS A 48 -4.71 -6.53 10.21
C LYS A 48 -3.94 -7.20 9.06
N SER A 49 -2.62 -7.06 9.06
CA SER A 49 -1.77 -7.64 8.02
C SER A 49 -1.88 -9.16 7.95
N ARG A 50 -1.96 -9.83 9.11
CA ARG A 50 -2.18 -11.27 9.18
C ARG A 50 -3.55 -11.65 8.62
N PHE A 51 -4.61 -10.94 9.03
CA PHE A 51 -5.97 -11.15 8.52
C PHE A 51 -6.01 -11.03 6.98
N ILE A 52 -5.41 -9.96 6.42
CA ILE A 52 -5.32 -9.76 4.97
C ILE A 52 -4.57 -10.93 4.31
N GLY A 53 -3.45 -11.36 4.89
CA GLY A 53 -2.64 -12.49 4.39
C GLY A 53 -3.37 -13.83 4.43
N ASP A 54 -4.07 -14.13 5.53
CA ASP A 54 -4.82 -15.38 5.70
C ASP A 54 -5.98 -15.45 4.70
N VAL A 55 -6.75 -14.35 4.50
CA VAL A 55 -7.82 -14.29 3.49
C VAL A 55 -7.25 -14.43 2.07
N ALA A 56 -6.15 -13.76 1.77
CA ALA A 56 -5.53 -13.85 0.45
C ALA A 56 -5.03 -15.27 0.15
N THR A 57 -4.43 -15.93 1.15
CA THR A 57 -3.93 -17.31 1.03
C THR A 57 -5.07 -18.27 0.72
N GLU A 58 -6.19 -18.15 1.44
CA GLU A 58 -7.35 -19.00 1.22
C GLU A 58 -8.02 -18.71 -0.14
N ALA A 59 -8.13 -17.44 -0.53
CA ALA A 59 -8.65 -17.07 -1.84
C ALA A 59 -7.81 -17.67 -2.99
N VAL A 60 -6.48 -17.62 -2.89
CA VAL A 60 -5.58 -18.22 -3.88
C VAL A 60 -5.79 -19.75 -3.95
N ARG A 61 -5.97 -20.41 -2.81
CA ARG A 61 -6.29 -21.86 -2.75
C ARG A 61 -7.61 -22.17 -3.48
N LEU A 62 -8.56 -21.22 -3.48
CA LEU A 62 -9.85 -21.32 -4.17
C LEU A 62 -9.82 -20.84 -5.64
N GLY A 63 -8.63 -20.56 -6.18
CA GLY A 63 -8.46 -20.21 -7.59
C GLY A 63 -8.55 -18.71 -7.92
N TRP A 64 -8.48 -17.82 -6.91
CA TRP A 64 -8.40 -16.39 -7.13
C TRP A 64 -6.97 -15.97 -7.46
N TYR A 65 -6.83 -14.90 -8.25
CA TYR A 65 -5.56 -14.19 -8.45
C TYR A 65 -5.44 -13.10 -7.38
N ALA A 66 -4.25 -13.00 -6.77
CA ALA A 66 -3.99 -12.02 -5.72
C ALA A 66 -2.92 -11.01 -6.14
N GLY A 67 -3.26 -9.71 -6.03
CA GLY A 67 -2.33 -8.59 -6.09
C GLY A 67 -2.11 -8.04 -4.68
N TYR A 68 -0.91 -8.20 -4.13
CA TYR A 68 -0.58 -7.81 -2.76
C TYR A 68 -0.02 -6.40 -2.71
N TYR A 69 -0.42 -5.64 -1.70
CA TYR A 69 0.12 -4.32 -1.38
C TYR A 69 0.83 -4.36 -0.03
N ALA A 70 2.16 -4.24 -0.09
CA ALA A 70 3.01 -4.24 1.08
C ALA A 70 3.02 -2.86 1.77
N CYS A 71 3.25 -2.86 3.07
CA CYS A 71 3.45 -1.65 3.85
C CYS A 71 4.76 -0.95 3.46
N SER A 72 4.73 0.35 3.23
CA SER A 72 5.90 1.15 2.84
C SER A 72 6.94 1.31 3.96
N SER A 73 6.57 1.02 5.20
CA SER A 73 7.46 1.08 6.37
C SER A 73 7.95 -0.30 6.82
N ASP A 74 7.22 -1.36 6.47
CA ASP A 74 7.55 -2.76 6.78
C ASP A 74 7.12 -3.64 5.61
N PRO A 75 8.00 -3.89 4.62
CA PRO A 75 7.66 -4.70 3.45
C PRO A 75 7.24 -6.14 3.77
N GLY A 76 7.48 -6.63 4.98
CA GLY A 76 6.99 -7.93 5.46
C GLY A 76 5.51 -7.91 5.80
N SER A 77 4.95 -6.75 6.09
CA SER A 77 3.54 -6.52 6.42
C SER A 77 2.71 -6.24 5.16
N LEU A 78 1.41 -6.56 5.22
CA LEU A 78 0.44 -6.25 4.16
C LEU A 78 -0.50 -5.14 4.60
N ASP A 79 -0.64 -4.16 3.72
CA ASP A 79 -1.60 -3.07 3.87
C ASP A 79 -2.85 -3.28 3.00
N GLY A 80 -2.81 -4.23 2.04
CA GLY A 80 -3.98 -4.56 1.25
C GLY A 80 -3.77 -5.71 0.28
N VAL A 81 -4.86 -6.17 -0.30
CA VAL A 81 -4.89 -7.16 -1.38
C VAL A 81 -6.06 -6.89 -2.31
N ILE A 82 -5.86 -7.07 -3.61
CA ILE A 82 -6.92 -7.14 -4.60
C ILE A 82 -6.98 -8.57 -5.12
N LEU A 83 -8.15 -9.17 -5.01
CA LEU A 83 -8.46 -10.53 -5.40
C LEU A 83 -9.35 -10.51 -6.63
N THR A 84 -8.93 -11.17 -7.71
CA THR A 84 -9.73 -11.26 -8.94
C THR A 84 -10.00 -12.69 -9.32
N HIS A 85 -11.22 -12.96 -9.79
CA HIS A 85 -11.63 -14.28 -10.26
C HIS A 85 -12.49 -14.15 -11.53
N PRO A 86 -12.24 -14.94 -12.60
CA PRO A 86 -12.94 -14.78 -13.87
C PRO A 86 -14.47 -14.91 -13.81
N ARG A 87 -15.00 -15.64 -12.81
CA ARG A 87 -16.43 -15.88 -12.63
C ARG A 87 -17.06 -15.19 -11.42
N HIS A 88 -16.23 -14.73 -10.46
CA HIS A 88 -16.70 -14.17 -9.18
C HIS A 88 -16.33 -12.71 -8.97
N GLY A 89 -15.72 -12.07 -10.00
CA GLY A 89 -15.45 -10.65 -9.99
C GLY A 89 -14.18 -10.24 -9.24
N CYS A 90 -14.21 -9.06 -8.64
CA CYS A 90 -13.07 -8.42 -8.01
C CYS A 90 -13.40 -7.97 -6.58
N ILE A 91 -12.60 -8.40 -5.62
CA ILE A 91 -12.74 -8.04 -4.21
C ILE A 91 -11.43 -7.38 -3.76
N ALA A 92 -11.55 -6.30 -3.00
CA ALA A 92 -10.41 -5.66 -2.37
C ALA A 92 -10.52 -5.67 -0.84
N ILE A 93 -9.39 -5.78 -0.17
CA ILE A 93 -9.27 -5.64 1.28
C ILE A 93 -8.13 -4.66 1.53
N ALA A 94 -8.39 -3.58 2.28
CA ALA A 94 -7.41 -2.53 2.53
C ALA A 94 -7.36 -2.15 4.02
N ASP A 95 -6.16 -2.03 4.57
CA ASP A 95 -5.95 -1.36 5.87
C ASP A 95 -6.22 0.14 5.69
N ALA A 96 -7.23 0.64 6.37
CA ALA A 96 -7.65 2.04 6.30
C ALA A 96 -7.43 2.77 7.64
N THR A 97 -6.36 2.42 8.34
CA THR A 97 -5.94 3.10 9.56
C THR A 97 -4.79 4.07 9.27
N PRO A 98 -4.61 5.14 10.07
CA PRO A 98 -3.52 6.08 9.85
C PRO A 98 -2.16 5.40 9.68
N PRO A 99 -1.36 5.81 8.68
CA PRO A 99 -1.52 6.96 7.79
C PRO A 99 -2.36 6.70 6.52
N HIS A 100 -2.93 5.50 6.30
CA HIS A 100 -3.68 5.09 5.11
C HIS A 100 -5.18 5.38 5.23
N ILE A 101 -5.56 6.56 5.70
CA ILE A 101 -6.99 6.88 5.94
C ILE A 101 -7.78 6.73 4.64
N MET A 102 -8.81 5.89 4.70
CA MET A 102 -9.79 5.73 3.63
C MET A 102 -11.18 5.59 4.24
N GLU A 103 -12.14 6.31 3.67
CA GLU A 103 -13.54 6.27 4.06
C GLU A 103 -14.39 5.56 2.99
N PRO A 104 -15.46 4.87 3.38
CA PRO A 104 -16.33 4.21 2.42
C PRO A 104 -17.04 5.24 1.53
N MET A 105 -17.07 4.98 0.21
CA MET A 105 -17.84 5.79 -0.76
C MET A 105 -19.29 5.32 -0.87
N LEU A 106 -19.50 4.00 -0.83
CA LEU A 106 -20.82 3.34 -0.95
C LEU A 106 -21.01 2.35 0.20
N PRO A 107 -21.17 2.86 1.46
CA PRO A 107 -21.28 2.01 2.63
C PRO A 107 -22.53 1.11 2.54
N GLY A 108 -22.37 -0.17 2.87
CA GLY A 108 -23.45 -1.17 2.81
C GLY A 108 -23.78 -1.68 1.40
N VAL A 109 -23.36 -1.00 0.34
CA VAL A 109 -23.52 -1.44 -1.06
C VAL A 109 -22.25 -2.15 -1.52
N ARG A 110 -21.18 -1.39 -1.77
CA ARG A 110 -19.87 -1.90 -2.19
C ARG A 110 -18.90 -2.04 -1.01
N ASP A 111 -18.89 -1.05 -0.12
CA ASP A 111 -17.89 -0.86 0.91
C ASP A 111 -18.39 -1.40 2.25
N VAL A 112 -17.59 -2.28 2.86
CA VAL A 112 -17.89 -2.91 4.15
C VAL A 112 -16.77 -2.57 5.13
N ILE A 113 -17.12 -1.95 6.26
CA ILE A 113 -16.16 -1.70 7.34
C ILE A 113 -16.04 -2.95 8.21
N VAL A 114 -14.80 -3.40 8.41
CA VAL A 114 -14.44 -4.49 9.33
C VAL A 114 -13.56 -3.90 10.43
N ASN A 115 -14.06 -3.84 11.65
CA ASN A 115 -13.34 -3.30 12.80
C ASN A 115 -12.68 -4.43 13.61
N LEU A 116 -11.39 -4.65 13.41
CA LEU A 116 -10.65 -5.64 14.20
C LEU A 116 -10.43 -5.21 15.66
N GLY A 117 -10.66 -3.93 15.97
CA GLY A 117 -10.65 -3.45 17.35
C GLY A 117 -11.78 -4.02 18.22
N ASP A 118 -12.84 -4.57 17.62
CA ASP A 118 -13.94 -5.19 18.35
C ASP A 118 -13.53 -6.51 19.00
N PHE A 119 -12.43 -7.12 18.56
CA PHE A 119 -11.87 -8.35 19.10
C PHE A 119 -10.82 -8.13 20.21
N TRP A 120 -10.60 -6.88 20.63
CA TRP A 120 -9.69 -6.58 21.73
C TRP A 120 -10.30 -6.93 23.10
N ASP A 121 -9.47 -7.47 23.99
CA ASP A 121 -9.72 -7.47 25.42
C ASP A 121 -9.61 -6.02 25.95
N ARG A 122 -10.74 -5.36 26.08
CA ARG A 122 -10.85 -3.94 26.41
C ARG A 122 -10.30 -3.65 27.82
N GLU A 123 -10.57 -4.52 28.78
CA GLU A 123 -10.14 -4.34 30.17
C GLU A 123 -8.62 -4.44 30.30
N ARG A 124 -8.05 -5.45 29.65
CA ARG A 124 -6.61 -5.64 29.59
C ARG A 124 -5.91 -4.48 28.86
N LEU A 125 -6.45 -4.06 27.74
CA LEU A 125 -5.88 -2.98 26.95
C LEU A 125 -5.94 -1.62 27.66
N ALA A 126 -7.01 -1.34 28.41
CA ALA A 126 -7.18 -0.09 29.16
C ALA A 126 -6.02 0.16 30.14
N LYS A 127 -5.49 -0.92 30.76
CA LYS A 127 -4.33 -0.82 31.68
C LYS A 127 -3.07 -0.27 31.02
N TYR A 128 -2.93 -0.43 29.70
CA TYR A 128 -1.76 0.00 28.92
C TYR A 128 -2.00 1.27 28.08
N ALA A 129 -3.22 1.82 28.11
CA ALA A 129 -3.62 2.93 27.22
C ALA A 129 -2.69 4.15 27.31
N GLY A 130 -2.21 4.51 28.51
CA GLY A 130 -1.27 5.60 28.70
C GLY A 130 0.07 5.32 28.03
N ARG A 131 0.64 4.14 28.27
CA ARG A 131 1.93 3.72 27.68
C ARG A 131 1.85 3.61 26.15
N ILE A 132 0.74 3.09 25.65
CA ILE A 132 0.50 3.00 24.19
C ILE A 132 0.52 4.40 23.56
N ARG A 133 -0.20 5.37 24.16
CA ARG A 133 -0.19 6.76 23.67
C ARG A 133 1.22 7.36 23.65
N THR A 134 1.99 7.16 24.70
CA THR A 134 3.38 7.64 24.77
C THR A 134 4.23 7.04 23.65
N LEU A 135 4.16 5.72 23.43
CA LEU A 135 4.90 5.03 22.36
C LEU A 135 4.46 5.49 20.96
N MET A 136 3.18 5.75 20.77
CA MET A 136 2.69 6.32 19.50
C MET A 136 3.23 7.72 19.25
N GLY A 137 3.35 8.56 20.30
CA GLY A 137 4.00 9.88 20.20
C GLY A 137 5.48 9.77 19.84
N TYR A 138 6.21 8.86 20.46
CA TYR A 138 7.64 8.63 20.10
C TYR A 138 7.78 8.12 18.66
N LYS A 139 6.93 7.18 18.25
CA LYS A 139 6.90 6.72 16.86
C LYS A 139 6.71 7.89 15.89
N GLN A 140 5.72 8.77 16.15
CA GLN A 140 5.46 9.93 15.29
C GLN A 140 6.69 10.84 15.21
N ALA A 141 7.30 11.18 16.33
CA ALA A 141 8.51 12.01 16.36
C ALA A 141 9.68 11.38 15.57
N CYS A 142 9.81 10.05 15.56
CA CYS A 142 10.81 9.36 14.76
C CYS A 142 10.50 9.48 13.25
N PHE A 143 9.24 9.33 12.85
CA PHE A 143 8.84 9.52 11.45
C PHE A 143 9.06 10.97 10.98
N ASP A 144 8.73 11.96 11.81
CA ASP A 144 8.94 13.37 11.49
C ASP A 144 10.42 13.66 11.20
N ARG A 145 11.33 13.11 12.03
CA ARG A 145 12.78 13.19 11.79
C ARG A 145 13.19 12.48 10.51
N ALA A 146 12.66 11.29 10.25
CA ALA A 146 12.97 10.53 9.03
C ALA A 146 12.56 11.34 7.78
N TYR A 147 11.39 11.96 7.78
CA TYR A 147 10.95 12.80 6.68
C TYR A 147 11.79 14.08 6.54
N ALA A 148 12.27 14.67 7.64
CA ALA A 148 13.21 15.79 7.58
C ALA A 148 14.52 15.38 6.90
N TYR A 149 15.08 14.21 7.21
CA TYR A 149 16.27 13.67 6.54
C TYR A 149 16.02 13.33 5.07
N LEU A 150 14.90 12.71 4.73
CA LEU A 150 14.52 12.43 3.34
C LEU A 150 14.38 13.73 2.54
N GLY A 151 13.77 14.75 3.12
CA GLY A 151 13.65 16.07 2.52
C GLY A 151 15.01 16.73 2.27
N ALA A 152 15.95 16.65 3.24
CA ALA A 152 17.32 17.15 3.09
C ALA A 152 18.06 16.41 1.97
N ALA A 153 17.99 15.06 1.95
CA ALA A 153 18.55 14.25 0.88
C ALA A 153 17.97 14.61 -0.49
N GLY A 154 16.67 14.86 -0.56
CA GLY A 154 16.00 15.32 -1.79
C GLY A 154 16.55 16.64 -2.33
N LYS A 155 16.85 17.60 -1.45
CA LYS A 155 17.50 18.86 -1.86
C LYS A 155 18.90 18.64 -2.44
N MET A 156 19.69 17.75 -1.85
CA MET A 156 21.02 17.39 -2.37
C MET A 156 20.95 16.69 -3.73
N LEU A 157 19.98 15.79 -3.90
CA LEU A 157 19.72 15.14 -5.19
C LEU A 157 19.36 16.19 -6.26
N THR A 158 18.48 17.14 -5.94
CA THR A 158 18.10 18.20 -6.88
C THR A 158 19.30 19.07 -7.25
N ALA A 159 20.15 19.44 -6.29
CA ALA A 159 21.38 20.18 -6.55
C ALA A 159 22.34 19.41 -7.47
N ARG A 160 22.56 18.12 -7.19
CA ARG A 160 23.34 17.22 -8.06
C ARG A 160 22.79 17.18 -9.48
N ASP A 161 21.49 16.98 -9.59
CA ASP A 161 20.83 16.81 -10.90
C ASP A 161 20.90 18.09 -11.74
N SER A 162 20.86 19.28 -11.10
CA SER A 162 21.05 20.55 -11.78
C SER A 162 22.46 20.72 -12.37
N LEU A 163 23.49 20.08 -11.78
CA LEU A 163 24.84 20.07 -12.31
C LEU A 163 25.01 19.06 -13.45
N ILE A 164 24.36 17.89 -13.35
CA ILE A 164 24.51 16.79 -14.31
C ILE A 164 23.63 17.00 -15.55
N ALA A 165 22.40 17.50 -15.40
CA ALA A 165 21.45 17.61 -16.50
C ALA A 165 21.98 18.36 -17.73
N PRO A 166 22.72 19.48 -17.60
CA PRO A 166 23.31 20.17 -18.76
C PRO A 166 24.39 19.35 -19.50
N CYS A 167 24.94 18.31 -18.86
CA CYS A 167 25.98 17.46 -19.44
C CYS A 167 25.39 16.26 -20.23
N VAL A 168 24.07 16.09 -20.22
CA VAL A 168 23.39 14.97 -20.88
C VAL A 168 22.93 15.38 -22.27
N ASP A 169 23.34 14.62 -23.29
CA ASP A 169 22.81 14.74 -24.66
C ASP A 169 21.41 14.09 -24.73
N GLY A 170 20.36 14.91 -24.53
CA GLY A 170 18.97 14.45 -24.51
C GLY A 170 18.53 13.80 -25.83
N ASP A 171 19.07 14.25 -26.97
CA ASP A 171 18.75 13.69 -28.28
C ASP A 171 19.29 12.26 -28.42
N LYS A 172 20.51 12.00 -27.92
CA LYS A 172 21.06 10.64 -27.91
C LYS A 172 20.24 9.73 -27.02
N VAL A 173 19.83 10.19 -25.82
CA VAL A 173 18.96 9.42 -24.90
C VAL A 173 17.65 9.10 -25.58
N THR A 174 16.98 10.08 -26.22
CA THR A 174 15.71 9.89 -26.90
C THR A 174 15.85 8.89 -28.06
N ARG A 175 16.89 9.02 -28.90
CA ARG A 175 17.16 8.07 -29.99
C ARG A 175 17.36 6.65 -29.47
N LEU A 176 18.06 6.49 -28.34
CA LEU A 176 18.26 5.17 -27.72
C LEU A 176 16.91 4.60 -27.20
N ALA A 177 16.07 5.42 -26.56
CA ALA A 177 14.77 4.98 -26.08
C ALA A 177 13.86 4.48 -27.21
N VAL A 178 13.80 5.24 -28.32
CA VAL A 178 13.08 4.82 -29.53
C VAL A 178 13.64 3.52 -30.12
N LYS A 179 14.97 3.36 -30.15
CA LYS A 179 15.59 2.12 -30.64
C LYS A 179 15.20 0.92 -29.76
N LEU A 180 15.23 1.08 -28.44
CA LEU A 180 14.88 0.00 -27.50
C LEU A 180 13.40 -0.35 -27.57
N SER A 181 12.48 0.63 -27.73
CA SER A 181 11.04 0.36 -27.82
C SER A 181 10.67 -0.51 -29.04
N ARG A 182 11.49 -0.46 -30.12
CA ARG A 182 11.29 -1.31 -31.31
C ARG A 182 11.71 -2.77 -31.11
N LEU A 183 12.45 -3.08 -30.03
CA LEU A 183 12.84 -4.46 -29.72
C LEU A 183 11.71 -5.25 -29.05
N TYR A 184 10.64 -4.55 -28.63
CA TYR A 184 9.46 -5.14 -27.97
C TYR A 184 8.20 -4.75 -28.77
N PRO A 185 7.97 -5.33 -29.96
CA PRO A 185 6.73 -5.11 -30.69
C PRO A 185 5.54 -5.60 -29.84
N LYS A 186 4.41 -4.86 -29.97
CA LYS A 186 3.16 -5.21 -29.26
C LYS A 186 2.59 -6.54 -29.74
#